data_035ec2163e94d9ebf8c687610ce8ec67
#
_entry.id   035ec2163e94d9ebf8c687610ce8ec67
#
_cell.length_a   1.000
_cell.length_b   1.000
_cell.length_c   1.000
_cell.angle_alpha   90.00
_cell.angle_beta   90.00
_cell.angle_gamma   90.00
#
_symmetry.space_group_name_H-M   'P 1'
#
loop_
_entity.id
_entity.type
_entity.pdbx_description
1 polymer ?
#
loop_
_entity_poly.entity_id
_entity_poly.type
_entity_poly.pdbx_seq_one_letter_code
_entity_poly.pdbx_strand_id
1 'polypeptide(L)'
;MQVDDLDRRTSDWAREHTPIFGSQQSAQDWSDNLRAASVGVSVVTLLATPSGDEPGEWLFNKAKGGAVEVAAIGATTAATVALKGTTDRERPNGADRESLPSGHASAAAVHGELAKRNLDLIDMAPAARSAADVGIDLLVAGTAWARVEAGWHYPSDTLVGMALGTFLGSFTTRAFLPQTQNSSITLAGTDGGAVLEWQVRF
;
A
#
# COMPACT_ATOMS: atom_id res chain seq x y z
N MET A 1 7.57 -6.62 -21.74
CA MET A 1 6.08 -6.68 -21.80
C MET A 1 5.60 -5.54 -22.68
N GLN A 2 4.71 -5.81 -23.66
CA GLN A 2 4.19 -4.75 -24.53
C GLN A 2 3.22 -3.86 -23.77
N VAL A 3 3.28 -2.56 -24.07
CA VAL A 3 2.34 -1.54 -23.58
C VAL A 3 1.16 -1.53 -24.54
N ASP A 4 -0.07 -1.63 -24.02
CA ASP A 4 -1.26 -1.51 -24.85
C ASP A 4 -1.53 -0.06 -25.28
N ASP A 5 -2.41 0.11 -26.28
CA ASP A 5 -2.68 1.42 -26.84
C ASP A 5 -3.41 2.36 -25.86
N LEU A 6 -4.25 1.81 -24.98
CA LEU A 6 -4.97 2.61 -23.97
C LEU A 6 -3.99 3.18 -22.93
N ASP A 7 -3.10 2.35 -22.43
CA ASP A 7 -2.06 2.72 -21.48
C ASP A 7 -1.18 3.85 -22.04
N ARG A 8 -0.73 3.68 -23.30
CA ARG A 8 0.12 4.67 -23.97
C ARG A 8 -0.61 6.00 -24.17
N ARG A 9 -1.80 5.97 -24.77
CA ARG A 9 -2.60 7.18 -25.02
C ARG A 9 -2.93 7.94 -23.75
N THR A 10 -3.29 7.23 -22.67
CA THR A 10 -3.58 7.86 -21.38
C THR A 10 -2.32 8.48 -20.76
N SER A 11 -1.19 7.78 -20.84
CA SER A 11 0.10 8.29 -20.35
C SER A 11 0.53 9.54 -21.13
N ASP A 12 0.47 9.50 -22.46
CA ASP A 12 0.85 10.63 -23.30
C ASP A 12 -0.03 11.85 -23.03
N TRP A 13 -1.36 11.67 -22.98
CA TRP A 13 -2.29 12.73 -22.62
C TRP A 13 -2.00 13.34 -21.24
N ALA A 14 -1.79 12.49 -20.21
CA ALA A 14 -1.52 12.95 -18.85
C ALA A 14 -0.21 13.75 -18.75
N ARG A 15 0.83 13.33 -19.47
CA ARG A 15 2.13 14.03 -19.53
C ARG A 15 2.08 15.38 -20.25
N GLU A 16 1.27 15.45 -21.31
CA GLU A 16 1.13 16.66 -22.11
C GLU A 16 0.28 17.73 -21.41
N HIS A 17 -0.78 17.30 -20.72
CA HIS A 17 -1.76 18.22 -20.14
C HIS A 17 -1.54 18.47 -18.65
N THR A 18 -0.89 17.52 -17.93
CA THR A 18 -0.68 17.58 -16.47
C THR A 18 -1.88 18.16 -15.71
N PRO A 19 -3.06 17.53 -15.84
CA PRO A 19 -4.35 18.17 -15.48
C PRO A 19 -4.53 18.44 -13.98
N ILE A 20 -3.78 17.74 -13.12
CA ILE A 20 -3.89 17.89 -11.66
C ILE A 20 -2.70 18.66 -11.10
N PHE A 21 -1.48 18.31 -11.51
CA PHE A 21 -0.27 18.85 -10.88
C PHE A 21 0.40 19.99 -11.66
N GLY A 22 -0.09 20.32 -12.85
CA GLY A 22 0.29 21.49 -13.64
C GLY A 22 1.61 21.39 -14.40
N SER A 23 2.51 20.47 -14.00
CA SER A 23 3.74 20.14 -14.73
C SER A 23 4.27 18.77 -14.33
N GLN A 24 5.08 18.13 -15.19
CA GLN A 24 5.71 16.84 -14.89
C GLN A 24 6.63 16.93 -13.68
N GLN A 25 7.37 18.02 -13.50
CA GLN A 25 8.21 18.24 -12.34
C GLN A 25 7.38 18.36 -11.06
N SER A 26 6.33 19.16 -11.07
CA SER A 26 5.41 19.29 -9.93
C SER A 26 4.74 17.94 -9.61
N ALA A 27 4.33 17.17 -10.62
CA ALA A 27 3.79 15.84 -10.42
C ALA A 27 4.81 14.88 -9.77
N GLN A 28 6.08 14.97 -10.16
CA GLN A 28 7.17 14.22 -9.51
C GLN A 28 7.26 14.58 -8.02
N ASP A 29 7.35 15.86 -7.69
CA ASP A 29 7.48 16.36 -6.31
C ASP A 29 6.25 15.97 -5.46
N TRP A 30 5.06 16.09 -6.04
CA TRP A 30 3.83 15.67 -5.38
C TRP A 30 3.78 14.15 -5.14
N SER A 31 4.27 13.33 -6.08
CA SER A 31 4.30 11.87 -5.88
C SER A 31 5.17 11.47 -4.70
N ASP A 32 6.29 12.16 -4.48
CA ASP A 32 7.18 11.93 -3.34
C ASP A 32 6.53 12.38 -2.03
N ASN A 33 5.91 13.58 -2.03
CA ASN A 33 5.23 14.13 -0.86
C ASN A 33 4.01 13.29 -0.44
N LEU A 34 3.17 12.87 -1.38
CA LEU A 34 1.98 12.06 -1.10
C LEU A 34 2.37 10.66 -0.58
N ARG A 35 3.40 10.05 -1.16
CA ARG A 35 3.96 8.80 -0.65
C ARG A 35 4.51 8.98 0.76
N ALA A 36 5.25 10.05 1.03
CA ALA A 36 5.77 10.35 2.37
C ALA A 36 4.62 10.60 3.37
N ALA A 37 3.55 11.26 2.95
CA ALA A 37 2.35 11.44 3.77
C ALA A 37 1.69 10.09 4.10
N SER A 38 1.61 9.15 3.14
CA SER A 38 1.09 7.79 3.40
C SER A 38 1.92 7.05 4.45
N VAL A 39 3.26 7.17 4.40
CA VAL A 39 4.16 6.65 5.44
C VAL A 39 3.85 7.30 6.79
N GLY A 40 3.76 8.63 6.83
CA GLY A 40 3.46 9.37 8.05
C GLY A 40 2.14 8.96 8.70
N VAL A 41 1.09 8.80 7.90
CA VAL A 41 -0.23 8.36 8.37
C VAL A 41 -0.16 6.94 8.94
N SER A 42 0.53 5.99 8.31
CA SER A 42 0.66 4.62 8.85
C SER A 42 1.41 4.63 10.20
N VAL A 43 2.48 5.40 10.33
CA VAL A 43 3.23 5.51 11.59
C VAL A 43 2.38 6.14 12.69
N VAL A 44 1.70 7.24 12.40
CA VAL A 44 0.84 7.93 13.39
C VAL A 44 -0.29 7.01 13.85
N THR A 45 -0.95 6.32 12.94
CA THR A 45 -2.03 5.39 13.28
C THR A 45 -1.52 4.18 14.05
N LEU A 46 -0.34 3.62 13.73
CA LEU A 46 0.29 2.56 14.53
C LEU A 46 0.54 3.03 15.96
N LEU A 47 1.07 4.23 16.15
CA LEU A 47 1.32 4.78 17.48
C LEU A 47 0.03 5.06 18.25
N ALA A 48 -1.04 5.45 17.57
CA ALA A 48 -2.34 5.75 18.16
C ALA A 48 -3.17 4.51 18.54
N THR A 49 -2.88 3.32 18.00
CA THR A 49 -3.66 2.11 18.33
C THR A 49 -3.62 1.79 19.82
N PRO A 50 -4.74 1.41 20.46
CA PRO A 50 -4.75 0.85 21.79
C PRO A 50 -3.88 -0.42 21.85
N SER A 51 -3.07 -0.58 22.89
CA SER A 51 -2.09 -1.69 22.96
C SER A 51 -1.97 -2.36 24.33
N GLY A 52 -2.91 -2.06 25.24
CA GLY A 52 -2.96 -2.60 26.61
C GLY A 52 -2.70 -1.50 27.65
N ASP A 53 -3.12 -1.78 28.90
CA ASP A 53 -3.06 -0.83 30.02
C ASP A 53 -1.73 -0.91 30.77
N GLU A 54 -1.09 -2.09 30.76
CA GLU A 54 0.19 -2.30 31.40
C GLU A 54 1.37 -1.93 30.48
N PRO A 55 2.41 -1.24 30.99
CA PRO A 55 3.53 -0.79 30.15
C PRO A 55 4.24 -1.92 29.37
N GLY A 56 4.37 -3.09 29.98
CA GLY A 56 5.00 -4.25 29.34
C GLY A 56 4.14 -4.83 28.20
N GLU A 57 2.84 -4.93 28.40
CA GLU A 57 1.88 -5.37 27.41
C GLU A 57 1.81 -4.36 26.26
N TRP A 58 1.72 -3.08 26.59
CA TRP A 58 1.71 -2.00 25.60
C TRP A 58 2.93 -2.06 24.69
N LEU A 59 4.13 -2.16 25.27
CA LEU A 59 5.37 -2.23 24.49
C LEU A 59 5.43 -3.48 23.60
N PHE A 60 5.04 -4.63 24.14
CA PHE A 60 5.02 -5.89 23.39
C PHE A 60 4.06 -5.81 22.19
N ASN A 61 2.85 -5.32 22.39
CA ASN A 61 1.84 -5.22 21.33
C ASN A 61 2.24 -4.18 20.26
N LYS A 62 2.84 -3.04 20.66
CA LYS A 62 3.42 -2.08 19.71
C LYS A 62 4.56 -2.69 18.90
N ALA A 63 5.48 -3.37 19.54
CA ALA A 63 6.60 -4.02 18.87
C ALA A 63 6.12 -5.10 17.90
N LYS A 64 5.13 -5.92 18.30
CA LYS A 64 4.51 -6.93 17.45
C LYS A 64 3.81 -6.30 16.24
N GLY A 65 2.98 -5.28 16.45
CA GLY A 65 2.30 -4.56 15.37
C GLY A 65 3.30 -3.97 14.38
N GLY A 66 4.28 -3.24 14.89
CA GLY A 66 5.34 -2.64 14.07
C GLY A 66 6.18 -3.67 13.30
N ALA A 67 6.49 -4.82 13.89
CA ALA A 67 7.22 -5.88 13.21
C ALA A 67 6.42 -6.47 12.04
N VAL A 68 5.10 -6.65 12.20
CA VAL A 68 4.21 -7.12 11.13
C VAL A 68 4.10 -6.09 10.01
N GLU A 69 4.00 -4.80 10.35
CA GLU A 69 4.00 -3.72 9.34
C GLU A 69 5.31 -3.68 8.55
N VAL A 70 6.46 -3.76 9.23
CA VAL A 70 7.77 -3.84 8.58
C VAL A 70 7.85 -5.06 7.65
N ALA A 71 7.31 -6.20 8.06
CA ALA A 71 7.25 -7.41 7.22
C ALA A 71 6.38 -7.18 5.97
N ALA A 72 5.21 -6.53 6.09
CA ALA A 72 4.34 -6.20 4.97
C ALA A 72 5.02 -5.26 3.97
N ILE A 73 5.67 -4.21 4.47
CA ILE A 73 6.43 -3.24 3.66
C ILE A 73 7.60 -3.93 2.96
N GLY A 74 8.35 -4.75 3.69
CA GLY A 74 9.47 -5.52 3.14
C GLY A 74 9.05 -6.49 2.05
N ALA A 75 7.96 -7.23 2.27
CA ALA A 75 7.39 -8.14 1.27
C ALA A 75 6.92 -7.39 0.02
N THR A 76 6.25 -6.24 0.19
CA THR A 76 5.81 -5.39 -0.94
C THR A 76 6.99 -4.86 -1.73
N THR A 77 8.04 -4.40 -1.06
CA THR A 77 9.25 -3.91 -1.69
C THR A 77 9.96 -5.01 -2.46
N ALA A 78 10.15 -6.19 -1.84
CA ALA A 78 10.79 -7.34 -2.47
C ALA A 78 10.02 -7.82 -3.70
N ALA A 79 8.69 -7.94 -3.61
CA ALA A 79 7.84 -8.32 -4.73
C ALA A 79 7.89 -7.28 -5.86
N THR A 80 7.88 -5.99 -5.53
CA THR A 80 8.00 -4.89 -6.51
C THR A 80 9.32 -4.99 -7.28
N VAL A 81 10.45 -5.18 -6.57
CA VAL A 81 11.78 -5.31 -7.19
C VAL A 81 11.86 -6.56 -8.07
N ALA A 82 11.38 -7.70 -7.57
CA ALA A 82 11.37 -8.96 -8.32
C ALA A 82 10.55 -8.84 -9.62
N LEU A 83 9.36 -8.24 -9.56
CA LEU A 83 8.52 -8.02 -10.73
C LEU A 83 9.16 -7.07 -11.75
N LYS A 84 9.81 -5.98 -11.31
CA LYS A 84 10.56 -5.08 -12.20
C LYS A 84 11.62 -5.84 -13.01
N GLY A 85 12.41 -6.66 -12.33
CA GLY A 85 13.46 -7.45 -12.97
C GLY A 85 12.94 -8.51 -13.96
N THR A 86 11.69 -8.94 -13.85
CA THR A 86 11.10 -9.96 -14.74
C THR A 86 10.28 -9.38 -15.88
N THR A 87 9.71 -8.18 -15.72
CA THR A 87 8.81 -7.57 -16.71
C THR A 87 9.54 -6.82 -17.82
N ASP A 88 10.72 -6.27 -17.52
CA ASP A 88 11.57 -5.53 -18.46
C ASP A 88 10.77 -4.50 -19.30
N ARG A 89 9.85 -3.76 -18.63
CA ARG A 89 8.94 -2.82 -19.29
C ARG A 89 9.55 -1.44 -19.32
N GLU A 90 9.70 -0.86 -20.52
CA GLU A 90 10.19 0.50 -20.72
C GLU A 90 9.24 1.55 -20.13
N ARG A 91 9.80 2.60 -19.51
CA ARG A 91 9.03 3.72 -18.98
C ARG A 91 8.50 4.65 -20.06
N PRO A 92 7.40 5.39 -19.80
CA PRO A 92 6.89 6.40 -20.74
C PRO A 92 7.90 7.48 -21.13
N ASN A 93 8.82 7.82 -20.21
CA ASN A 93 9.88 8.81 -20.43
C ASN A 93 11.16 8.22 -21.06
N GLY A 94 11.22 6.92 -21.30
CA GLY A 94 12.38 6.24 -21.86
C GLY A 94 13.62 6.16 -20.94
N ALA A 95 13.48 6.47 -19.65
CA ALA A 95 14.62 6.55 -18.74
C ALA A 95 15.27 5.18 -18.46
N ASP A 96 14.47 4.15 -18.29
CA ASP A 96 14.90 2.78 -18.02
C ASP A 96 13.79 1.76 -18.36
N ARG A 97 14.04 0.48 -18.06
CA ARG A 97 13.10 -0.63 -18.30
C ARG A 97 12.49 -1.20 -17.02
N GLU A 98 12.31 -0.37 -16.01
CA GLU A 98 11.75 -0.74 -14.71
C GLU A 98 10.35 -0.13 -14.45
N SER A 99 9.50 -0.06 -15.50
CA SER A 99 8.20 0.59 -15.39
C SER A 99 7.21 -0.20 -14.54
N LEU A 100 7.10 -1.51 -14.68
CA LEU A 100 6.09 -2.34 -14.02
C LEU A 100 6.67 -3.19 -12.88
N PRO A 101 6.08 -3.15 -11.68
CA PRO A 101 5.04 -2.23 -11.20
C PRO A 101 5.61 -0.91 -10.68
N SER A 102 4.74 0.08 -10.43
CA SER A 102 5.13 1.35 -9.81
C SER A 102 5.48 1.17 -8.33
N GLY A 103 6.75 1.44 -7.98
CA GLY A 103 7.22 1.35 -6.60
C GLY A 103 6.62 2.41 -5.66
N HIS A 104 6.34 3.64 -6.17
CA HIS A 104 5.66 4.68 -5.38
C HIS A 104 4.21 4.29 -5.08
N ALA A 105 3.49 3.78 -6.08
CA ALA A 105 2.11 3.34 -5.91
C ALA A 105 2.00 2.14 -4.97
N SER A 106 2.91 1.15 -5.07
CA SER A 106 2.90 0.00 -4.16
C SER A 106 3.26 0.38 -2.72
N ALA A 107 4.22 1.30 -2.54
CA ALA A 107 4.56 1.82 -1.22
C ALA A 107 3.41 2.62 -0.60
N ALA A 108 2.81 3.56 -1.34
CA ALA A 108 1.66 4.31 -0.84
C ALA A 108 0.49 3.40 -0.48
N ALA A 109 0.22 2.36 -1.29
CA ALA A 109 -0.87 1.43 -1.07
C ALA A 109 -0.65 0.53 0.16
N VAL A 110 0.56 -0.02 0.37
CA VAL A 110 0.82 -0.81 1.58
C VAL A 110 0.69 0.05 2.84
N HIS A 111 1.24 1.26 2.85
CA HIS A 111 1.09 2.17 3.99
C HIS A 111 -0.36 2.60 4.22
N GLY A 112 -1.11 2.85 3.15
CA GLY A 112 -2.55 3.15 3.24
C GLY A 112 -3.34 2.00 3.86
N GLU A 113 -3.08 0.76 3.45
CA GLU A 113 -3.72 -0.43 4.00
C GLU A 113 -3.38 -0.64 5.48
N LEU A 114 -2.11 -0.46 5.87
CA LEU A 114 -1.67 -0.53 7.25
C LEU A 114 -2.34 0.55 8.11
N ALA A 115 -2.42 1.77 7.61
CA ALA A 115 -3.10 2.87 8.29
C ALA A 115 -4.59 2.57 8.52
N LYS A 116 -5.31 2.09 7.50
CA LYS A 116 -6.72 1.69 7.62
C LYS A 116 -6.90 0.58 8.66
N ARG A 117 -6.02 -0.42 8.65
CA ARG A 117 -6.03 -1.50 9.63
C ARG A 117 -5.82 -0.99 11.06
N ASN A 118 -4.91 -0.02 11.25
CA ASN A 118 -4.70 0.60 12.55
C ASN A 118 -5.92 1.40 13.01
N LEU A 119 -6.56 2.12 12.10
CA LEU A 119 -7.80 2.85 12.38
C LEU A 119 -8.96 1.94 12.78
N ASP A 120 -8.99 0.66 12.33
CA ASP A 120 -9.99 -0.32 12.78
C ASP A 120 -9.90 -0.62 14.28
N LEU A 121 -8.75 -0.37 14.90
CA LEU A 121 -8.50 -0.59 16.31
C LEU A 121 -8.79 0.63 17.19
N ILE A 122 -9.05 1.80 16.58
CA ILE A 122 -9.26 3.06 17.28
C ILE A 122 -10.75 3.33 17.33
N ASP A 123 -11.28 3.53 18.54
CA ASP A 123 -12.68 3.93 18.72
C ASP A 123 -12.87 5.36 18.21
N MET A 124 -13.68 5.53 17.17
CA MET A 124 -13.98 6.81 16.57
C MET A 124 -15.40 6.83 15.97
N ALA A 125 -15.95 8.04 15.81
CA ALA A 125 -17.23 8.21 15.16
C ALA A 125 -17.21 7.69 13.71
N PRO A 126 -18.25 7.00 13.22
CA PRO A 126 -18.29 6.41 11.87
C PRO A 126 -17.97 7.43 10.76
N ALA A 127 -18.46 8.66 10.90
CA ALA A 127 -18.18 9.72 9.92
C ALA A 127 -16.69 10.11 9.89
N ALA A 128 -16.03 10.16 11.05
CA ALA A 128 -14.60 10.44 11.14
C ALA A 128 -13.78 9.29 10.53
N ARG A 129 -14.19 8.03 10.77
CA ARG A 129 -13.58 6.86 10.17
C ARG A 129 -13.69 6.89 8.64
N SER A 130 -14.88 7.12 8.10
CA SER A 130 -15.09 7.21 6.66
C SER A 130 -14.28 8.34 6.02
N ALA A 131 -14.20 9.49 6.68
CA ALA A 131 -13.39 10.62 6.20
C ALA A 131 -11.89 10.27 6.17
N ALA A 132 -11.38 9.58 7.19
CA ALA A 132 -10.00 9.12 7.23
C ALA A 132 -9.70 8.10 6.12
N ASP A 133 -10.59 7.12 5.90
CA ASP A 133 -10.45 6.14 4.83
C ASP A 133 -10.39 6.80 3.45
N VAL A 134 -11.31 7.74 3.17
CA VAL A 134 -11.29 8.53 1.92
C VAL A 134 -10.00 9.33 1.79
N GLY A 135 -9.53 9.97 2.87
CA GLY A 135 -8.28 10.70 2.86
C GLY A 135 -7.07 9.82 2.52
N ILE A 136 -7.01 8.61 3.10
CA ILE A 136 -5.97 7.62 2.79
C ILE A 136 -6.06 7.16 1.32
N ASP A 137 -7.25 6.89 0.82
CA ASP A 137 -7.45 6.51 -0.58
C ASP A 137 -7.01 7.60 -1.55
N LEU A 138 -7.27 8.87 -1.21
CA LEU A 138 -6.80 10.01 -2.01
C LEU A 138 -5.27 10.16 -2.00
N LEU A 139 -4.59 9.87 -0.89
CA LEU A 139 -3.12 9.83 -0.85
C LEU A 139 -2.57 8.76 -1.79
N VAL A 140 -3.16 7.56 -1.76
CA VAL A 140 -2.73 6.43 -2.61
C VAL A 140 -3.00 6.70 -4.08
N ALA A 141 -4.23 7.10 -4.42
CA ALA A 141 -4.63 7.40 -5.79
C ALA A 141 -3.87 8.62 -6.35
N GLY A 142 -3.69 9.67 -5.54
CA GLY A 142 -2.91 10.84 -5.88
C GLY A 142 -1.45 10.51 -6.17
N THR A 143 -0.83 9.67 -5.33
CA THR A 143 0.53 9.17 -5.59
C THR A 143 0.61 8.44 -6.93
N ALA A 144 -0.33 7.53 -7.18
CA ALA A 144 -0.38 6.73 -8.40
C ALA A 144 -0.54 7.63 -9.65
N TRP A 145 -1.48 8.57 -9.62
CA TRP A 145 -1.72 9.48 -10.73
C TRP A 145 -0.56 10.46 -10.97
N ALA A 146 0.04 10.97 -9.91
CA ALA A 146 1.22 11.84 -10.02
C ALA A 146 2.39 11.14 -10.75
N ARG A 147 2.55 9.81 -10.57
CA ARG A 147 3.56 9.03 -11.33
C ARG A 147 3.24 8.94 -12.82
N VAL A 148 1.95 8.95 -13.19
CA VAL A 148 1.53 8.96 -14.60
C VAL A 148 1.79 10.33 -15.24
N GLU A 149 1.37 11.44 -14.60
CA GLU A 149 1.62 12.79 -15.08
C GLU A 149 3.11 13.12 -15.17
N ALA A 150 3.92 12.64 -14.22
CA ALA A 150 5.37 12.80 -14.24
C ALA A 150 6.07 11.96 -15.34
N GLY A 151 5.35 11.06 -16.03
CA GLY A 151 5.90 10.23 -17.11
C GLY A 151 6.78 9.07 -16.65
N TRP A 152 6.73 8.70 -15.37
CA TRP A 152 7.51 7.59 -14.83
C TRP A 152 6.86 6.23 -15.02
N HIS A 153 5.54 6.18 -15.09
CA HIS A 153 4.76 4.94 -15.12
C HIS A 153 3.54 5.09 -16.02
N TYR A 154 3.14 3.99 -16.64
CA TYR A 154 1.84 3.88 -17.28
C TYR A 154 0.74 3.69 -16.23
N PRO A 155 -0.54 4.00 -16.55
CA PRO A 155 -1.67 3.74 -15.66
C PRO A 155 -1.71 2.30 -15.12
N SER A 156 -1.50 1.30 -15.99
CA SER A 156 -1.48 -0.10 -15.56
C SER A 156 -0.36 -0.43 -14.57
N ASP A 157 0.81 0.22 -14.66
CA ASP A 157 1.92 0.02 -13.72
C ASP A 157 1.54 0.49 -12.31
N THR A 158 0.82 1.60 -12.23
CA THR A 158 0.37 2.15 -10.95
C THR A 158 -0.78 1.34 -10.36
N LEU A 159 -1.71 0.85 -11.18
CA LEU A 159 -2.79 -0.04 -10.74
C LEU A 159 -2.25 -1.37 -10.19
N VAL A 160 -1.29 -2.00 -10.89
CA VAL A 160 -0.62 -3.21 -10.40
C VAL A 160 0.15 -2.93 -9.11
N GLY A 161 0.85 -1.79 -9.03
CA GLY A 161 1.54 -1.36 -7.81
C GLY A 161 0.58 -1.20 -6.63
N MET A 162 -0.55 -0.51 -6.82
CA MET A 162 -1.58 -0.36 -5.77
C MET A 162 -2.15 -1.71 -5.35
N ALA A 163 -2.52 -2.57 -6.30
CA ALA A 163 -3.05 -3.89 -6.00
C ALA A 163 -2.06 -4.75 -5.20
N LEU A 164 -0.76 -4.70 -5.57
CA LEU A 164 0.29 -5.43 -4.88
C LEU A 164 0.46 -4.93 -3.42
N GLY A 165 0.53 -3.62 -3.22
CA GLY A 165 0.68 -3.03 -1.88
C GLY A 165 -0.52 -3.32 -0.98
N THR A 166 -1.74 -3.14 -1.48
CA THR A 166 -2.97 -3.45 -0.75
C THR A 166 -3.05 -4.95 -0.41
N PHE A 167 -2.78 -5.81 -1.39
CA PHE A 167 -2.83 -7.27 -1.16
C PHE A 167 -1.84 -7.72 -0.09
N LEU A 168 -0.57 -7.33 -0.20
CA LEU A 168 0.46 -7.76 0.76
C LEU A 168 0.27 -7.12 2.14
N GLY A 169 -0.19 -5.87 2.21
CA GLY A 169 -0.58 -5.22 3.45
C GLY A 169 -1.71 -5.98 4.18
N SER A 170 -2.83 -6.19 3.48
CA SER A 170 -3.97 -6.96 3.99
C SER A 170 -3.59 -8.39 4.38
N PHE A 171 -2.90 -9.10 3.48
CA PHE A 171 -2.52 -10.49 3.73
C PHE A 171 -1.65 -10.62 4.98
N THR A 172 -0.59 -9.82 5.09
CA THR A 172 0.36 -9.92 6.20
C THR A 172 -0.31 -9.55 7.52
N THR A 173 -1.10 -8.48 7.56
CA THR A 173 -1.78 -8.08 8.80
C THR A 173 -2.83 -9.09 9.22
N ARG A 174 -3.61 -9.65 8.29
CA ARG A 174 -4.61 -10.68 8.60
C ARG A 174 -3.99 -12.00 9.04
N ALA A 175 -2.81 -12.36 8.52
CA ALA A 175 -2.12 -13.59 8.87
C ALA A 175 -1.48 -13.55 10.27
N PHE A 176 -0.99 -12.39 10.72
CA PHE A 176 -0.14 -12.30 11.91
C PHE A 176 -0.69 -11.44 13.04
N LEU A 177 -1.72 -10.62 12.79
CA LEU A 177 -2.36 -9.81 13.83
C LEU A 177 -3.78 -10.32 14.15
N PRO A 178 -4.25 -10.17 15.40
CA PRO A 178 -5.61 -10.52 15.77
C PRO A 178 -6.60 -9.74 14.91
N GLN A 179 -7.63 -10.43 14.44
CA GLN A 179 -8.73 -9.79 13.72
C GLN A 179 -9.70 -9.22 14.75
N THR A 180 -10.03 -7.95 14.59
CA THR A 180 -10.94 -7.26 15.52
C THR A 180 -12.40 -7.66 15.36
N GLN A 181 -12.78 -8.25 14.24
CA GLN A 181 -14.12 -8.83 14.02
C GLN A 181 -14.12 -9.83 12.85
N ASN A 182 -14.86 -10.92 13.03
CA ASN A 182 -15.47 -11.82 12.04
C ASN A 182 -14.58 -12.77 11.22
N SER A 183 -13.25 -12.68 11.22
CA SER A 183 -12.43 -13.74 10.58
C SER A 183 -11.11 -13.95 11.31
N SER A 184 -10.73 -15.20 11.48
CA SER A 184 -9.41 -15.59 12.01
C SER A 184 -8.77 -16.61 11.08
N ILE A 185 -7.46 -16.45 10.83
CA ILE A 185 -6.64 -17.46 10.18
C ILE A 185 -5.69 -18.01 11.26
N THR A 186 -5.78 -19.31 11.53
CA THR A 186 -4.94 -19.99 12.50
C THR A 186 -4.09 -21.03 11.79
N LEU A 187 -2.77 -20.96 11.98
CA LEU A 187 -1.87 -22.02 11.56
C LEU A 187 -1.63 -22.94 12.75
N ALA A 188 -2.14 -24.15 12.70
CA ALA A 188 -1.94 -25.19 13.73
C ALA A 188 -0.98 -26.26 13.22
N GLY A 189 0.06 -26.56 13.99
CA GLY A 189 0.91 -27.73 13.75
C GLY A 189 0.17 -28.99 14.15
N THR A 190 0.22 -30.03 13.32
CA THR A 190 -0.28 -31.36 13.61
C THR A 190 0.87 -32.37 13.49
N ASP A 191 0.74 -33.59 14.07
CA ASP A 191 1.78 -34.64 14.05
C ASP A 191 2.22 -35.08 12.65
N GLY A 192 1.58 -34.61 11.60
CA GLY A 192 1.90 -34.93 10.20
C GLY A 192 1.98 -33.72 9.25
N GLY A 193 1.93 -32.49 9.77
CA GLY A 193 1.96 -31.29 8.94
C GLY A 193 1.43 -30.03 9.64
N ALA A 194 1.07 -29.04 8.85
CA ALA A 194 0.43 -27.81 9.34
C ALA A 194 -0.95 -27.66 8.68
N VAL A 195 -1.94 -27.25 9.48
CA VAL A 195 -3.29 -26.94 9.00
C VAL A 195 -3.49 -25.43 9.08
N LEU A 196 -3.91 -24.84 7.97
CA LEU A 196 -4.37 -23.47 7.90
C LEU A 196 -5.90 -23.48 8.09
N GLU A 197 -6.37 -22.97 9.23
CA GLU A 197 -7.79 -22.81 9.50
C GLU A 197 -8.22 -21.36 9.28
N TRP A 198 -9.22 -21.16 8.45
CA TRP A 198 -9.84 -19.86 8.24
C TRP A 198 -11.28 -19.89 8.79
N GLN A 199 -11.51 -19.15 9.87
CA GLN A 199 -12.84 -18.97 10.45
C GLN A 199 -13.38 -17.58 10.06
N VAL A 200 -14.57 -17.58 9.50
CA VAL A 200 -15.36 -16.34 9.25
C VAL A 200 -16.59 -16.41 10.14
N ARG A 201 -16.78 -15.38 10.99
CA ARG A 201 -18.04 -15.19 11.74
C ARG A 201 -18.85 -14.13 11.00
N PHE A 202 -20.06 -14.49 10.62
CA PHE A 202 -21.02 -13.63 9.96
C PHE A 202 -21.90 -12.91 10.98
#